data_a0aaf919a59c557bf3e43abe7633e83c
#
_entry.id   a0aaf919a59c557bf3e43abe7633e83c
#
_cell.length_a   1.000
_cell.length_b   1.000
_cell.length_c   1.000
_cell.angle_alpha   90.00
_cell.angle_beta   90.00
_cell.angle_gamma   90.00
#
_symmetry.space_group_name_H-M   'P 1'
#
loop_
_entity.id
_entity.type
_entity.pdbx_description
1 polymer ?
#
loop_
_entity_poly.entity_id
_entity_poly.type
_entity_poly.pdbx_seq_one_letter_code
_entity_poly.pdbx_strand_id
1 'polypeptide(L)'
;LINLGVMVTLSVITAYLYFSISPLTKETPELLARTYPTILDVLIAIFGGLALIVAKTKKGTMASVIFGVAIATALMPPLCTVGYGLAIGNINYAGGAIYLFSINAVFIALTTFLIAKILRFPMVKYANSKRRKRIAQIATSIAIIVIVPSVVLFLNLLKVQVFENKAK
;
A
#
# COMPACT_ATOMS: atom_id res chain seq x y z
N LEU A 1 -5.46 0.46 13.23
CA LEU A 1 -4.13 1.07 13.09
C LEU A 1 -3.06 0.26 13.82
N ILE A 2 -3.27 -0.12 15.08
CA ILE A 2 -2.30 -0.91 15.87
C ILE A 2 -1.95 -2.23 15.17
N ASN A 3 -2.94 -2.99 14.73
CA ASN A 3 -2.73 -4.28 14.05
C ASN A 3 -1.93 -4.12 12.74
N LEU A 4 -2.17 -3.04 11.99
CA LEU A 4 -1.40 -2.75 10.78
C LEU A 4 0.05 -2.42 11.12
N GLY A 5 0.28 -1.61 12.16
CA GLY A 5 1.63 -1.29 12.62
C GLY A 5 2.40 -2.54 13.07
N VAL A 6 1.77 -3.41 13.84
CA VAL A 6 2.35 -4.69 14.28
C VAL A 6 2.69 -5.57 13.06
N MET A 7 1.79 -5.69 12.09
CA MET A 7 2.02 -6.48 10.88
C MET A 7 3.21 -5.94 10.07
N VAL A 8 3.28 -4.63 9.85
CA VAL A 8 4.39 -3.99 9.13
C VAL A 8 5.71 -4.23 9.84
N THR A 9 5.76 -3.99 11.16
CA THR A 9 6.96 -4.16 11.96
C THR A 9 7.45 -5.61 11.95
N LEU A 10 6.55 -6.57 12.17
CA LEU A 10 6.89 -7.99 12.13
C LEU A 10 7.41 -8.40 10.75
N SER A 11 6.77 -7.96 9.67
CA SER A 11 7.19 -8.28 8.30
C SER A 11 8.59 -7.78 8.01
N VAL A 12 8.89 -6.52 8.37
CA VAL A 12 10.21 -5.93 8.14
C VAL A 12 11.28 -6.62 8.99
N ILE A 13 11.00 -6.88 10.27
CA ILE A 13 11.95 -7.56 11.17
C ILE A 13 12.24 -8.98 10.67
N THR A 14 11.20 -9.74 10.31
CA THR A 14 11.38 -11.10 9.79
C THR A 14 12.20 -11.12 8.51
N ALA A 15 11.90 -10.21 7.57
CA ALA A 15 12.66 -10.09 6.34
C ALA A 15 14.11 -9.66 6.60
N TYR A 16 14.34 -8.69 7.48
CA TYR A 16 15.68 -8.25 7.87
C TYR A 16 16.50 -9.41 8.44
N LEU A 17 15.94 -10.16 9.40
CA LEU A 17 16.60 -11.32 9.99
C LEU A 17 16.89 -12.40 8.94
N TYR A 18 15.93 -12.70 8.08
CA TYR A 18 16.11 -13.67 7.01
C TYR A 18 17.27 -13.30 6.10
N PHE A 19 17.30 -12.08 5.58
CA PHE A 19 18.36 -11.65 4.66
C PHE A 19 19.71 -11.38 5.34
N SER A 20 19.73 -11.14 6.64
CA SER A 20 20.97 -11.01 7.39
C SER A 20 21.65 -12.36 7.65
N ILE A 21 20.87 -13.43 7.76
CA ILE A 21 21.39 -14.79 8.04
C ILE A 21 21.58 -15.58 6.72
N SER A 22 20.76 -15.30 5.73
CA SER A 22 20.75 -16.03 4.46
C SER A 22 22.00 -15.73 3.62
N PRO A 23 22.68 -16.75 3.06
CA PRO A 23 23.76 -16.54 2.10
C PRO A 23 23.28 -16.00 0.74
N LEU A 24 21.97 -15.93 0.51
CA LEU A 24 21.33 -15.45 -0.71
C LEU A 24 21.22 -13.92 -0.72
N THR A 25 22.36 -13.25 -0.81
CA THR A 25 22.43 -11.77 -0.88
C THR A 25 22.34 -11.23 -2.32
N LYS A 26 22.17 -12.11 -3.31
CA LYS A 26 22.07 -11.67 -4.70
C LYS A 26 20.74 -10.97 -4.96
N GLU A 27 20.84 -9.82 -5.62
CA GLU A 27 19.68 -9.06 -6.08
C GLU A 27 18.89 -9.91 -7.09
N THR A 28 17.60 -10.10 -6.80
CA THR A 28 16.69 -10.75 -7.74
C THR A 28 15.90 -9.70 -8.51
N PRO A 29 15.51 -9.96 -9.77
CA PRO A 29 14.67 -9.04 -10.54
C PRO A 29 13.38 -8.66 -9.82
N GLU A 30 12.81 -9.56 -9.02
CA GLU A 30 11.60 -9.31 -8.22
C GLU A 30 11.83 -8.29 -7.10
N LEU A 31 13.00 -8.35 -6.45
CA LEU A 31 13.37 -7.37 -5.42
C LEU A 31 13.57 -5.99 -6.05
N LEU A 32 14.30 -5.92 -7.17
CA LEU A 32 14.54 -4.67 -7.90
C LEU A 32 13.25 -4.05 -8.41
N ALA A 33 12.32 -4.85 -8.93
CA ALA A 33 11.02 -4.36 -9.37
C ALA A 33 10.20 -3.70 -8.25
N ARG A 34 10.50 -3.99 -6.97
CA ARG A 34 9.81 -3.40 -5.81
C ARG A 34 10.50 -2.16 -5.24
N THR A 35 11.63 -1.76 -5.79
CA THR A 35 12.34 -0.55 -5.37
C THR A 35 11.88 0.70 -6.10
N TYR A 36 11.26 0.53 -7.26
CA TYR A 36 10.75 1.65 -8.08
C TYR A 36 9.26 1.48 -8.38
N PRO A 37 8.38 2.33 -7.84
CA PRO A 37 6.96 2.28 -8.14
C PRO A 37 6.69 2.63 -9.60
N THR A 38 5.76 1.91 -10.21
CA THR A 38 5.31 2.10 -11.57
C THR A 38 3.85 2.54 -11.62
N ILE A 39 3.40 3.03 -12.78
CA ILE A 39 1.97 3.35 -12.98
C ILE A 39 1.11 2.10 -12.83
N LEU A 40 1.64 0.93 -13.21
CA LEU A 40 0.93 -0.34 -13.08
C LEU A 40 0.63 -0.67 -11.61
N ASP A 41 1.54 -0.35 -10.68
CA ASP A 41 1.32 -0.58 -9.25
C ASP A 41 0.12 0.24 -8.74
N VAL A 42 -0.01 1.49 -9.19
CA VAL A 42 -1.16 2.33 -8.85
C VAL A 42 -2.46 1.76 -9.41
N LEU A 43 -2.46 1.30 -10.66
CA LEU A 43 -3.64 0.65 -11.27
C LEU A 43 -4.01 -0.63 -10.51
N ILE A 44 -3.04 -1.46 -10.18
CA ILE A 44 -3.25 -2.68 -9.38
C ILE A 44 -3.84 -2.32 -8.01
N ALA A 45 -3.36 -1.27 -7.37
CA ALA A 45 -3.89 -0.82 -6.08
C ALA A 45 -5.35 -0.32 -6.19
N ILE A 46 -5.69 0.40 -7.26
CA ILE A 46 -7.06 0.86 -7.54
C ILE A 46 -7.99 -0.34 -7.75
N PHE A 47 -7.62 -1.27 -8.64
CA PHE A 47 -8.43 -2.46 -8.88
C PHE A 47 -8.50 -3.38 -7.66
N GLY A 48 -7.42 -3.47 -6.88
CA GLY A 48 -7.40 -4.17 -5.61
C GLY A 48 -8.39 -3.59 -4.59
N GLY A 49 -8.45 -2.25 -4.49
CA GLY A 49 -9.43 -1.56 -3.66
C GLY A 49 -10.88 -1.77 -4.12
N LEU A 50 -11.10 -1.83 -5.44
CA LEU A 50 -12.40 -2.18 -6.05
C LEU A 50 -12.82 -3.61 -5.68
N ALA A 51 -11.92 -4.57 -5.89
CA ALA A 51 -12.15 -5.97 -5.55
C ALA A 51 -12.47 -6.15 -4.06
N LEU A 52 -11.77 -5.40 -3.19
CA LEU A 52 -12.00 -5.39 -1.74
C LEU A 52 -13.45 -5.03 -1.39
N ILE A 53 -14.00 -4.00 -2.01
CA ILE A 53 -15.39 -3.59 -1.75
C ILE A 53 -16.38 -4.62 -2.26
N VAL A 54 -16.20 -5.09 -3.51
CA VAL A 54 -17.12 -6.08 -4.11
C VAL A 54 -17.24 -7.30 -3.22
N ALA A 55 -16.15 -7.76 -2.68
CA ALA A 55 -16.17 -8.93 -1.88
C ALA A 55 -16.66 -8.65 -0.44
N LYS A 56 -16.50 -7.42 0.11
CA LYS A 56 -17.14 -7.05 1.38
C LYS A 56 -18.66 -6.97 1.29
N THR A 57 -19.22 -6.89 0.07
CA THR A 57 -20.67 -6.96 -0.17
C THR A 57 -21.22 -8.37 -0.10
N LYS A 58 -20.40 -9.38 -0.34
CA LYS A 58 -20.81 -10.79 -0.22
C LYS A 58 -20.68 -11.26 1.22
N LYS A 59 -21.78 -11.69 1.81
CA LYS A 59 -21.82 -12.28 3.15
C LYS A 59 -21.15 -13.67 3.11
N GLY A 60 -20.10 -13.87 3.90
CA GLY A 60 -19.46 -15.18 4.07
C GLY A 60 -18.01 -15.07 4.56
N THR A 61 -17.58 -16.07 5.33
CA THR A 61 -16.19 -16.17 5.85
C THR A 61 -15.17 -16.30 4.72
N MET A 62 -15.50 -16.98 3.63
CA MET A 62 -14.64 -17.15 2.45
C MET A 62 -14.26 -15.81 1.81
N ALA A 63 -15.19 -14.86 1.72
CA ALA A 63 -14.90 -13.53 1.19
C ALA A 63 -13.83 -12.81 2.00
N SER A 64 -13.88 -12.87 3.33
CA SER A 64 -12.90 -12.24 4.22
C SER A 64 -11.49 -12.84 4.07
N VAL A 65 -11.39 -14.14 3.84
CA VAL A 65 -10.11 -14.83 3.62
C VAL A 65 -9.48 -14.41 2.30
N ILE A 66 -10.25 -14.41 1.21
CA ILE A 66 -9.80 -13.98 -0.11
C ILE A 66 -9.26 -12.55 -0.06
N PHE A 67 -9.90 -11.68 0.73
CA PHE A 67 -9.43 -10.31 0.93
C PHE A 67 -8.14 -10.21 1.69
N GLY A 68 -8.03 -10.93 2.79
CA GLY A 68 -6.80 -10.96 3.56
C GLY A 68 -5.61 -11.34 2.68
N VAL A 69 -5.80 -12.35 1.82
CA VAL A 69 -4.78 -12.80 0.86
C VAL A 69 -4.49 -11.73 -0.20
N ALA A 70 -5.51 -11.12 -0.81
CA ALA A 70 -5.32 -10.09 -1.83
C ALA A 70 -4.58 -8.85 -1.29
N ILE A 71 -4.90 -8.40 -0.07
CA ILE A 71 -4.18 -7.30 0.59
C ILE A 71 -2.75 -7.71 0.94
N ALA A 72 -2.57 -8.92 1.46
CA ALA A 72 -1.24 -9.41 1.81
C ALA A 72 -0.34 -9.49 0.58
N THR A 73 -0.83 -10.00 -0.56
CA THR A 73 -0.06 -10.07 -1.81
C THR A 73 0.33 -8.70 -2.37
N ALA A 74 -0.46 -7.66 -2.13
CA ALA A 74 -0.14 -6.31 -2.56
C ALA A 74 0.84 -5.58 -1.63
N LEU A 75 0.80 -5.86 -0.33
CA LEU A 75 1.54 -5.09 0.69
C LEU A 75 2.78 -5.81 1.24
N MET A 76 2.80 -7.14 1.30
CA MET A 76 3.92 -7.91 1.85
C MET A 76 5.20 -7.82 1.03
N PRO A 77 5.20 -7.98 -0.32
CA PRO A 77 6.43 -7.96 -1.10
C PRO A 77 7.24 -6.66 -0.94
N PRO A 78 6.66 -5.46 -0.97
CA PRO A 78 7.40 -4.24 -0.68
C PRO A 78 8.03 -4.24 0.72
N LEU A 79 7.33 -4.73 1.75
CA LEU A 79 7.88 -4.81 3.11
C LEU A 79 9.06 -5.79 3.23
N CYS A 80 9.00 -6.91 2.50
CA CYS A 80 10.14 -7.82 2.40
C CYS A 80 11.36 -7.14 1.76
N THR A 81 11.13 -6.33 0.72
CA THR A 81 12.19 -5.56 0.06
C THR A 81 12.77 -4.47 0.97
N VAL A 82 11.95 -3.88 1.86
CA VAL A 82 12.46 -2.99 2.92
C VAL A 82 13.45 -3.72 3.82
N GLY A 83 13.05 -4.90 4.32
CA GLY A 83 13.93 -5.73 5.17
C GLY A 83 15.22 -6.14 4.46
N TYR A 84 15.14 -6.49 3.16
CA TYR A 84 16.30 -6.75 2.33
C TYR A 84 17.23 -5.53 2.22
N GLY A 85 16.68 -4.36 1.83
CA GLY A 85 17.45 -3.12 1.71
C GLY A 85 18.17 -2.73 3.00
N LEU A 86 17.52 -2.93 4.16
CA LEU A 86 18.13 -2.71 5.47
C LEU A 86 19.25 -3.73 5.77
N ALA A 87 19.07 -5.00 5.40
CA ALA A 87 20.04 -6.06 5.64
C ALA A 87 21.33 -5.86 4.85
N ILE A 88 21.24 -5.38 3.60
CA ILE A 88 22.42 -5.07 2.77
C ILE A 88 22.96 -3.65 2.96
N GLY A 89 22.36 -2.84 3.86
CA GLY A 89 22.75 -1.45 4.10
C GLY A 89 22.42 -0.48 2.99
N ASN A 90 21.54 -0.83 2.06
CA ASN A 90 21.11 0.03 0.95
C ASN A 90 19.82 0.78 1.28
N ILE A 91 19.96 2.00 1.78
CA ILE A 91 18.83 2.86 2.17
C ILE A 91 17.94 3.23 0.97
N ASN A 92 18.49 3.31 -0.24
CA ASN A 92 17.70 3.64 -1.43
C ASN A 92 16.70 2.53 -1.75
N TYR A 93 17.10 1.26 -1.62
CA TYR A 93 16.18 0.13 -1.80
C TYR A 93 15.10 0.10 -0.72
N ALA A 94 15.48 0.29 0.54
CA ALA A 94 14.53 0.35 1.64
C ALA A 94 13.54 1.52 1.45
N GLY A 95 14.04 2.71 1.09
CA GLY A 95 13.22 3.89 0.85
C GLY A 95 12.26 3.74 -0.32
N GLY A 96 12.72 3.22 -1.46
CA GLY A 96 11.89 2.93 -2.63
C GLY A 96 10.77 1.92 -2.32
N ALA A 97 11.10 0.87 -1.58
CA ALA A 97 10.14 -0.15 -1.19
C ALA A 97 9.10 0.35 -0.16
N ILE A 98 9.50 1.18 0.83
CA ILE A 98 8.57 1.85 1.75
C ILE A 98 7.63 2.77 0.97
N TYR A 99 8.17 3.46 -0.02
CA TYR A 99 7.39 4.35 -0.85
C TYR A 99 6.35 3.58 -1.68
N LEU A 100 6.73 2.47 -2.32
CA LEU A 100 5.80 1.60 -3.03
C LEU A 100 4.72 1.02 -2.10
N PHE A 101 5.09 0.56 -0.91
CA PHE A 101 4.15 0.12 0.11
C PHE A 101 3.13 1.21 0.45
N SER A 102 3.61 2.45 0.66
CA SER A 102 2.76 3.59 1.01
C SER A 102 1.77 3.93 -0.10
N ILE A 103 2.21 3.95 -1.35
CA ILE A 103 1.35 4.16 -2.52
C ILE A 103 0.26 3.10 -2.56
N ASN A 104 0.62 1.82 -2.51
CA ASN A 104 -0.34 0.73 -2.56
C ASN A 104 -1.36 0.82 -1.43
N ALA A 105 -0.92 1.02 -0.19
CA ALA A 105 -1.80 1.13 0.97
C ALA A 105 -2.80 2.28 0.82
N VAL A 106 -2.34 3.44 0.33
CA VAL A 106 -3.16 4.64 0.17
C VAL A 106 -4.16 4.51 -0.96
N PHE A 107 -3.74 4.05 -2.14
CA PHE A 107 -4.65 3.91 -3.27
C PHE A 107 -5.69 2.82 -3.02
N ILE A 108 -5.33 1.70 -2.36
CA ILE A 108 -6.30 0.69 -1.92
C ILE A 108 -7.31 1.30 -0.94
N ALA A 109 -6.84 2.02 0.08
CA ALA A 109 -7.71 2.64 1.07
C ALA A 109 -8.61 3.73 0.46
N LEU A 110 -8.05 4.57 -0.41
CA LEU A 110 -8.78 5.64 -1.10
C LEU A 110 -9.87 5.09 -2.00
N THR A 111 -9.53 4.12 -2.85
CA THR A 111 -10.50 3.49 -3.77
C THR A 111 -11.59 2.78 -2.98
N THR A 112 -11.23 2.03 -1.94
CA THR A 112 -12.19 1.38 -1.05
C THR A 112 -13.13 2.39 -0.40
N PHE A 113 -12.60 3.51 0.11
CA PHE A 113 -13.41 4.57 0.73
C PHE A 113 -14.33 5.25 -0.28
N LEU A 114 -13.81 5.59 -1.47
CA LEU A 114 -14.58 6.28 -2.50
C LEU A 114 -15.78 5.44 -2.95
N ILE A 115 -15.54 4.16 -3.21
CA ILE A 115 -16.58 3.24 -3.67
C ILE A 115 -17.57 2.92 -2.55
N ALA A 116 -17.11 2.76 -1.30
CA ALA A 116 -17.99 2.62 -0.15
C ALA A 116 -18.95 3.82 -0.01
N LYS A 117 -18.44 5.03 -0.28
CA LYS A 117 -19.25 6.26 -0.28
C LYS A 117 -20.25 6.31 -1.44
N ILE A 118 -19.84 5.92 -2.65
CA ILE A 118 -20.72 5.87 -3.83
C ILE A 118 -21.84 4.85 -3.64
N LEU A 119 -21.51 3.67 -3.13
CA LEU A 119 -22.45 2.59 -2.86
C LEU A 119 -23.31 2.83 -1.61
N ARG A 120 -23.14 3.99 -0.93
CA ARG A 120 -23.87 4.37 0.30
C ARG A 120 -23.84 3.30 1.37
N PHE A 121 -22.69 2.62 1.54
CA PHE A 121 -22.54 1.66 2.64
C PHE A 121 -22.81 2.33 3.98
N PRO A 122 -23.54 1.65 4.90
CA PRO A 122 -23.79 2.20 6.23
C PRO A 122 -22.46 2.37 6.97
N MET A 123 -21.99 3.62 7.03
CA MET A 123 -20.82 3.93 7.84
C MET A 123 -21.16 3.79 9.32
N VAL A 124 -20.19 3.32 10.10
CA VAL A 124 -20.33 3.16 11.55
C VAL A 124 -20.80 4.48 12.16
N LYS A 125 -22.03 4.51 12.69
CA LYS A 125 -22.59 5.66 13.40
C LYS A 125 -21.99 5.69 14.81
N TYR A 126 -20.99 6.55 15.01
CA TYR A 126 -20.51 6.81 16.37
C TYR A 126 -21.58 7.60 17.15
N ALA A 127 -21.99 7.10 18.30
CA ALA A 127 -23.01 7.71 19.16
C ALA A 127 -22.61 9.13 19.65
N ASN A 128 -21.31 9.44 19.71
CA ASN A 128 -20.79 10.70 20.20
C ASN A 128 -20.34 11.62 19.04
N SER A 129 -21.10 12.71 18.81
CA SER A 129 -20.89 13.64 17.69
C SER A 129 -19.51 14.33 17.70
N LYS A 130 -18.98 14.68 18.89
CA LYS A 130 -17.65 15.30 19.04
C LYS A 130 -16.53 14.33 18.65
N ARG A 131 -16.64 13.07 19.07
CA ARG A 131 -15.68 12.02 18.75
C ARG A 131 -15.68 11.71 17.26
N ARG A 132 -16.86 11.70 16.63
CA ARG A 132 -17.03 11.51 15.19
C ARG A 132 -16.34 12.60 14.37
N LYS A 133 -16.53 13.89 14.75
CA LYS A 133 -15.88 15.02 14.07
C LYS A 133 -14.34 14.93 14.17
N ARG A 134 -13.81 14.65 15.35
CA ARG A 134 -12.37 14.53 15.58
C ARG A 134 -11.76 13.36 14.77
N ILE A 135 -12.40 12.19 14.76
CA ILE A 135 -11.94 11.03 13.98
C ILE A 135 -12.00 11.34 12.47
N ALA A 136 -13.08 11.98 12.00
CA ALA A 136 -13.20 12.38 10.60
C ALA A 136 -12.14 13.40 10.21
N GLN A 137 -11.85 14.40 11.05
CA GLN A 137 -10.78 15.38 10.80
C GLN A 137 -9.40 14.72 10.72
N ILE A 138 -9.06 13.85 11.69
CA ILE A 138 -7.79 13.11 11.68
C ILE A 138 -7.69 12.23 10.43
N ALA A 139 -8.73 11.48 10.09
CA ALA A 139 -8.74 10.63 8.91
C ALA A 139 -8.61 11.46 7.61
N THR A 140 -9.29 12.60 7.52
CA THR A 140 -9.19 13.50 6.36
C THR A 140 -7.80 14.14 6.26
N SER A 141 -7.22 14.58 7.39
CA SER A 141 -5.87 15.13 7.40
C SER A 141 -4.82 14.10 6.96
N ILE A 142 -4.90 12.88 7.47
CA ILE A 142 -4.01 11.79 7.06
C ILE A 142 -4.20 11.49 5.57
N ALA A 143 -5.45 11.42 5.09
CA ALA A 143 -5.74 11.19 3.68
C ALA A 143 -5.13 12.29 2.79
N ILE A 144 -5.28 13.56 3.15
CA ILE A 144 -4.70 14.68 2.39
C ILE A 144 -3.18 14.62 2.38
N ILE A 145 -2.54 14.39 3.54
CA ILE A 145 -1.08 14.32 3.67
C ILE A 145 -0.50 13.19 2.80
N VAL A 146 -1.24 12.13 2.58
CA VAL A 146 -0.78 10.99 1.79
C VAL A 146 -1.19 11.08 0.32
N ILE A 147 -2.39 11.60 0.01
CA ILE A 147 -2.89 11.75 -1.36
C ILE A 147 -2.09 12.81 -2.13
N VAL A 148 -1.81 13.96 -1.51
CA VAL A 148 -1.13 15.06 -2.21
C VAL A 148 0.25 14.65 -2.71
N PRO A 149 1.16 14.10 -1.90
CA PRO A 149 2.44 13.62 -2.41
C PRO A 149 2.27 12.49 -3.44
N SER A 150 1.33 11.55 -3.22
CA SER A 150 1.10 10.43 -4.14
C SER A 150 0.64 10.89 -5.52
N VAL A 151 -0.24 11.90 -5.60
CA VAL A 151 -0.68 12.50 -6.88
C VAL A 151 0.47 13.23 -7.56
N VAL A 152 1.24 14.03 -6.82
CA VAL A 152 2.41 14.75 -7.37
C VAL A 152 3.42 13.76 -7.96
N LEU A 153 3.71 12.69 -7.24
CA LEU A 153 4.65 11.66 -7.67
C LEU A 153 4.11 10.86 -8.86
N PHE A 154 2.81 10.54 -8.87
CA PHE A 154 2.16 9.91 -10.02
C PHE A 154 2.26 10.78 -11.28
N LEU A 155 2.02 12.09 -11.16
CA LEU A 155 2.15 13.01 -12.29
C LEU A 155 3.60 13.13 -12.76
N ASN A 156 4.58 13.09 -11.85
CA ASN A 156 5.99 13.09 -12.21
C ASN A 156 6.40 11.77 -12.92
N LEU A 157 5.95 10.62 -12.44
CA LEU A 157 6.17 9.33 -13.09
C LEU A 157 5.56 9.30 -14.50
N LEU A 158 4.34 9.82 -14.66
CA LEU A 158 3.70 9.98 -15.98
C LEU A 158 4.56 10.82 -16.92
N LYS A 159 5.06 11.97 -16.46
CA LYS A 159 5.91 12.83 -17.29
C LYS A 159 7.19 12.12 -17.72
N VAL A 160 7.87 11.42 -16.81
CA VAL A 160 9.10 10.69 -17.09
C VAL A 160 8.84 9.57 -18.11
N GLN A 161 7.81 8.76 -17.92
CA GLN A 161 7.49 7.66 -18.84
C GLN A 161 7.04 8.16 -20.22
N VAL A 162 6.26 9.26 -20.28
CA VAL A 162 5.89 9.86 -21.56
C VAL A 162 7.10 10.41 -22.28
N PHE A 163 8.08 10.97 -21.55
CA PHE A 163 9.32 11.49 -22.13
C PHE A 163 10.20 10.36 -22.66
N GLU A 164 10.37 9.27 -21.91
CA GLU A 164 11.12 8.10 -22.37
C GLU A 164 10.52 7.42 -23.60
N ASN A 165 9.18 7.34 -23.68
CA ASN A 165 8.49 6.80 -24.85
C ASN A 165 8.55 7.70 -26.09
N LYS A 166 8.80 9.00 -25.94
CA LYS A 166 9.02 9.91 -27.07
C LYS A 166 10.46 9.98 -27.55
N ALA A 167 11.40 9.49 -26.74
CA ALA A 167 12.83 9.50 -27.06
C ALA A 167 13.31 8.19 -27.74
N LYS A 168 12.40 7.21 -27.84
CA LYS A 168 12.56 5.98 -28.67
C LYS A 168 11.85 6.12 -30.00
#